data_25efda430777fdca28cefa437c17911a
#
_entry.id   25efda430777fdca28cefa437c17911a
#
_cell.length_a   1.000
_cell.length_b   1.000
_cell.length_c   1.000
_cell.angle_alpha   90.00
_cell.angle_beta   90.00
_cell.angle_gamma   90.00
#
_symmetry.space_group_name_H-M   'P 1'
#
loop_
_entity.id
_entity.type
_entity.pdbx_description
1 polymer ?
#
loop_
_entity_poly.entity_id
_entity_poly.type
_entity_poly.pdbx_seq_one_letter_code
_entity_poly.pdbx_strand_id
1 'polypeptide(L)'
;MGGFRISGRKMFCSQAPVADVLVTMAVHDDPEDGSAVLLVGMQTASPGVSMVETWDALGMRGTGSHDMQLDDVNVAAAQIVARRPWGQVDPALRSAGIHFAPPVAAVYFGVAAAARGATAVARP
;
A
#
# COMPACT_ATOMS: atom_id res chain seq x y z
N MET A 1 1.17 -14.15 -25.51
CA MET A 1 1.56 -14.02 -24.10
C MET A 1 0.41 -13.33 -23.38
N GLY A 2 -0.21 -14.00 -22.43
CA GLY A 2 -1.36 -13.46 -21.68
C GLY A 2 -0.96 -12.31 -20.75
N GLY A 3 -1.86 -11.40 -20.52
CA GLY A 3 -1.78 -10.38 -19.48
C GLY A 3 -2.79 -10.68 -18.37
N PHE A 4 -2.86 -9.82 -17.38
CA PHE A 4 -3.81 -9.88 -16.29
C PHE A 4 -4.75 -8.68 -16.35
N ARG A 5 -5.97 -8.86 -15.80
CA ARG A 5 -6.93 -7.79 -15.56
C ARG A 5 -7.04 -7.61 -14.07
N ILE A 6 -6.88 -6.37 -13.59
CA ILE A 6 -6.87 -6.08 -12.15
C ILE A 6 -7.99 -5.09 -11.85
N SER A 7 -8.85 -5.47 -10.89
CA SER A 7 -9.88 -4.59 -10.33
C SER A 7 -9.79 -4.61 -8.81
N GLY A 8 -10.08 -3.49 -8.19
CA GLY A 8 -10.13 -3.37 -6.73
C GLY A 8 -9.71 -1.99 -6.26
N ARG A 9 -9.79 -1.78 -4.94
CA ARG A 9 -9.41 -0.53 -4.30
C ARG A 9 -8.18 -0.74 -3.41
N LYS A 10 -7.21 0.14 -3.54
CA LYS A 10 -6.00 0.17 -2.72
C LYS A 10 -6.07 1.38 -1.80
N MET A 11 -6.07 1.12 -0.51
CA MET A 11 -6.11 2.17 0.50
C MET A 11 -4.69 2.60 0.90
N PHE A 12 -4.58 3.84 1.38
CA PHE A 12 -3.34 4.39 1.94
C PHE A 12 -2.16 4.37 0.95
N CYS A 13 -2.41 4.74 -0.31
CA CYS A 13 -1.37 4.85 -1.32
C CYS A 13 -0.58 6.16 -1.12
N SER A 14 0.48 6.10 -0.33
CA SER A 14 1.32 7.26 -0.05
C SER A 14 1.87 7.86 -1.33
N GLN A 15 1.89 9.20 -1.39
CA GLN A 15 2.30 9.99 -2.55
C GLN A 15 1.36 9.87 -3.77
N ALA A 16 0.13 9.36 -3.60
CA ALA A 16 -0.82 9.17 -4.71
C ALA A 16 -0.98 10.40 -5.62
N PRO A 17 -1.05 11.66 -5.13
CA PRO A 17 -1.22 12.84 -5.99
C PRO A 17 -0.04 13.15 -6.92
N VAL A 18 1.14 12.62 -6.62
CA VAL A 18 2.39 12.97 -7.34
C VAL A 18 3.14 11.76 -7.88
N ALA A 19 2.63 10.56 -7.64
CA ALA A 19 3.28 9.34 -8.09
C ALA A 19 2.99 9.05 -9.57
N ASP A 20 4.02 8.77 -10.34
CA ASP A 20 3.90 8.32 -11.73
C ASP A 20 3.63 6.81 -11.82
N VAL A 21 4.08 6.06 -10.81
CA VAL A 21 3.99 4.60 -10.79
C VAL A 21 3.33 4.14 -9.50
N LEU A 22 2.31 3.29 -9.63
CA LEU A 22 1.71 2.53 -8.55
C LEU A 22 2.33 1.13 -8.51
N VAL A 23 2.95 0.78 -7.38
CA VAL A 23 3.37 -0.59 -7.10
C VAL A 23 2.40 -1.20 -6.09
N THR A 24 1.75 -2.29 -6.45
CA THR A 24 0.71 -2.90 -5.62
C THR A 24 0.73 -4.41 -5.70
N MET A 25 0.06 -5.06 -4.77
CA MET A 25 -0.14 -6.51 -4.77
C MET A 25 -1.56 -6.85 -5.19
N ALA A 26 -1.71 -7.91 -5.99
CA ALA A 26 -2.98 -8.50 -6.33
C ALA A 26 -2.94 -10.02 -6.11
N VAL A 27 -4.07 -10.61 -5.76
CA VAL A 27 -4.20 -12.07 -5.69
C VAL A 27 -4.67 -12.56 -7.05
N HIS A 28 -4.03 -13.62 -7.52
CA HIS A 28 -4.42 -14.36 -8.71
C HIS A 28 -4.69 -15.81 -8.33
N ASP A 29 -5.89 -16.26 -8.59
CA ASP A 29 -6.29 -17.65 -8.39
C ASP A 29 -6.10 -18.39 -9.71
N ASP A 30 -5.08 -19.25 -9.74
CA ASP A 30 -4.76 -20.08 -10.89
C ASP A 30 -5.33 -21.49 -10.64
N PRO A 31 -6.15 -22.01 -11.59
CA PRO A 31 -6.75 -23.34 -11.43
C PRO A 31 -5.73 -24.50 -11.39
N GLU A 32 -4.56 -24.32 -12.02
CA GLU A 32 -3.53 -25.35 -12.12
C GLU A 32 -2.44 -25.18 -11.06
N ASP A 33 -1.97 -23.94 -10.85
CA ASP A 33 -0.86 -23.61 -9.95
C ASP A 33 -1.29 -23.14 -8.54
N GLY A 34 -2.61 -22.97 -8.33
CA GLY A 34 -3.16 -22.43 -7.09
C GLY A 34 -3.01 -20.93 -6.94
N SER A 35 -3.43 -20.39 -5.77
CA SER A 35 -3.44 -18.94 -5.52
C SER A 35 -2.03 -18.37 -5.38
N ALA A 36 -1.79 -17.24 -5.99
CA ALA A 36 -0.52 -16.51 -5.95
C ALA A 36 -0.73 -15.02 -5.67
N VAL A 37 0.25 -14.39 -5.03
CA VAL A 37 0.36 -12.94 -4.92
C VAL A 37 1.26 -12.42 -6.02
N LEU A 38 0.74 -11.52 -6.82
CA LEU A 38 1.47 -10.80 -7.86
C LEU A 38 1.86 -9.42 -7.33
N LEU A 39 3.14 -9.08 -7.39
CA LEU A 39 3.60 -7.70 -7.22
C LEU A 39 3.61 -7.04 -8.59
N VAL A 40 2.84 -5.97 -8.74
CA VAL A 40 2.58 -5.36 -10.04
C VAL A 40 3.01 -3.90 -10.01
N GLY A 41 3.74 -3.46 -11.04
CA GLY A 41 4.05 -2.06 -11.29
C GLY A 41 3.23 -1.53 -12.47
N MET A 42 2.50 -0.43 -12.28
CA MET A 42 1.70 0.19 -13.33
C MET A 42 1.81 1.71 -13.26
N GLN A 43 1.67 2.38 -14.39
CA GLN A 43 1.59 3.83 -14.41
C GLN A 43 0.27 4.31 -13.83
N THR A 44 0.29 5.35 -13.02
CA THR A 44 -0.93 5.94 -12.43
C THR A 44 -1.85 6.55 -13.50
N ALA A 45 -1.30 6.95 -14.64
CA ALA A 45 -2.04 7.43 -15.80
C ALA A 45 -2.63 6.31 -16.68
N SER A 46 -2.47 5.01 -16.31
CA SER A 46 -3.02 3.90 -17.10
C SER A 46 -4.55 3.93 -17.12
N PRO A 47 -5.18 3.56 -18.24
CA PRO A 47 -6.64 3.42 -18.31
C PRO A 47 -7.17 2.51 -17.19
N GLY A 48 -8.23 2.95 -16.50
CA GLY A 48 -8.83 2.22 -15.38
C GLY A 48 -8.16 2.49 -14.03
N VAL A 49 -7.08 3.26 -13.97
CA VAL A 49 -6.49 3.72 -12.71
C VAL A 49 -6.99 5.11 -12.38
N SER A 50 -7.50 5.33 -11.18
CA SER A 50 -7.94 6.65 -10.71
C SER A 50 -7.66 6.81 -9.21
N MET A 51 -7.37 8.05 -8.82
CA MET A 51 -7.23 8.41 -7.41
C MET A 51 -8.60 8.77 -6.82
N VAL A 52 -8.87 8.31 -5.61
CA VAL A 52 -10.03 8.71 -4.81
C VAL A 52 -9.54 9.50 -3.62
N GLU A 53 -9.92 10.76 -3.54
CA GLU A 53 -9.52 11.66 -2.46
C GLU A 53 -10.16 11.24 -1.14
N THR A 54 -9.37 10.58 -0.29
CA THR A 54 -9.81 10.02 1.01
C THR A 54 -8.91 10.43 2.16
N TRP A 55 -7.72 11.00 1.85
CA TRP A 55 -6.75 11.31 2.88
C TRP A 55 -7.06 12.66 3.55
N ASP A 56 -7.75 12.60 4.67
CA ASP A 56 -7.98 13.73 5.58
C ASP A 56 -7.58 13.32 7.00
N ALA A 57 -6.31 13.49 7.31
CA ALA A 57 -5.72 13.06 8.57
C ALA A 57 -5.25 14.26 9.42
N LEU A 58 -5.32 14.13 10.74
CA LEU A 58 -4.84 15.12 11.68
C LEU A 58 -3.32 15.31 11.56
N GLY A 59 -2.58 14.24 11.42
CA GLY A 59 -1.13 14.21 11.21
C GLY A 59 -0.75 13.60 9.87
N MET A 60 0.53 13.69 9.48
CA MET A 60 1.07 13.12 8.25
C MET A 60 0.33 13.58 6.97
N ARG A 61 -0.22 14.78 6.97
CA ARG A 61 -1.03 15.32 5.85
C ARG A 61 -0.26 15.33 4.53
N GLY A 62 1.04 15.64 4.59
CA GLY A 62 1.90 15.69 3.41
C GLY A 62 2.19 14.35 2.75
N THR A 63 1.77 13.21 3.33
CA THR A 63 1.93 11.91 2.65
C THR A 63 0.95 11.74 1.51
N GLY A 64 -0.17 12.48 1.49
CA GLY A 64 -1.18 12.37 0.46
C GLY A 64 -1.60 10.92 0.21
N SER A 65 -1.85 10.17 1.32
CA SER A 65 -2.09 8.72 1.25
C SER A 65 -3.54 8.42 0.85
N HIS A 66 -3.96 8.98 -0.29
CA HIS A 66 -5.26 8.73 -0.88
C HIS A 66 -5.42 7.29 -1.34
N ASP A 67 -6.65 6.90 -1.66
CA ASP A 67 -6.91 5.59 -2.22
C ASP A 67 -6.74 5.61 -3.75
N MET A 68 -6.39 4.45 -4.30
CA MET A 68 -6.35 4.22 -5.73
C MET A 68 -7.41 3.19 -6.12
N GLN A 69 -8.29 3.56 -7.03
CA GLN A 69 -9.28 2.66 -7.64
C GLN A 69 -8.69 2.07 -8.91
N LEU A 70 -8.79 0.77 -9.03
CA LEU A 70 -8.42 0.00 -10.22
C LEU A 70 -9.71 -0.59 -10.80
N ASP A 71 -10.00 -0.26 -12.04
CA ASP A 71 -11.18 -0.74 -12.76
C ASP A 71 -10.74 -1.38 -14.07
N ASP A 72 -10.71 -2.70 -14.06
CA ASP A 72 -10.38 -3.55 -15.20
C ASP A 72 -9.05 -3.18 -15.90
N VAL A 73 -8.05 -2.83 -15.08
CA VAL A 73 -6.73 -2.38 -15.56
C VAL A 73 -6.03 -3.53 -16.26
N ASN A 74 -5.63 -3.32 -17.50
CA ASN A 74 -4.85 -4.30 -18.27
C ASN A 74 -3.36 -4.22 -17.85
N VAL A 75 -2.83 -5.34 -17.39
CA VAL A 75 -1.43 -5.47 -16.92
C VAL A 75 -0.72 -6.52 -17.78
N ALA A 76 0.29 -6.10 -18.51
CA ALA A 76 1.12 -7.01 -19.29
C ALA A 76 1.99 -7.88 -18.36
N ALA A 77 2.37 -9.07 -18.81
CA ALA A 77 3.24 -9.97 -18.05
C ALA A 77 4.59 -9.31 -17.64
N ALA A 78 5.10 -8.40 -18.46
CA ALA A 78 6.33 -7.64 -18.15
C ALA A 78 6.18 -6.65 -16.98
N GLN A 79 4.97 -6.31 -16.56
CA GLN A 79 4.68 -5.44 -15.41
C GLN A 79 4.59 -6.22 -14.10
N ILE A 80 4.66 -7.55 -14.15
CA ILE A 80 4.72 -8.38 -12.96
C ILE A 80 6.16 -8.39 -12.44
N VAL A 81 6.38 -7.70 -11.34
CA VAL A 81 7.69 -7.57 -10.69
C VAL A 81 8.05 -8.86 -9.95
N ALA A 82 7.07 -9.50 -9.33
CA ALA A 82 7.24 -10.78 -8.64
C ALA A 82 5.93 -11.57 -8.57
N ARG A 83 6.03 -12.91 -8.56
CA ARG A 83 4.95 -13.85 -8.29
C ARG A 83 5.35 -14.75 -7.12
N ARG A 84 4.46 -14.94 -6.16
CA ARG A 84 4.72 -15.73 -4.94
C ARG A 84 3.51 -16.56 -4.58
N PRO A 85 3.69 -17.78 -4.10
CA PRO A 85 2.58 -18.57 -3.59
C PRO A 85 1.81 -17.83 -2.48
N TRP A 86 0.51 -17.99 -2.46
CA TRP A 86 -0.34 -17.44 -1.39
C TRP A 86 0.07 -18.02 -0.02
N GLY A 87 -0.01 -17.19 1.02
CA GLY A 87 0.29 -17.60 2.39
C GLY A 87 1.78 -17.65 2.76
N GLN A 88 2.68 -17.40 1.81
CA GLN A 88 4.11 -17.31 2.11
C GLN A 88 4.56 -15.87 2.35
N VAL A 89 5.28 -15.65 3.45
CA VAL A 89 5.89 -14.35 3.75
C VAL A 89 7.23 -14.27 3.01
N ASP A 90 7.30 -13.35 2.08
CA ASP A 90 8.52 -13.07 1.33
C ASP A 90 9.64 -12.52 2.24
N PRO A 91 10.90 -12.98 2.09
CA PRO A 91 12.02 -12.45 2.85
C PRO A 91 12.22 -10.93 2.69
N ALA A 92 11.96 -10.36 1.51
CA ALA A 92 12.07 -8.92 1.29
C ALA A 92 10.97 -8.14 2.03
N LEU A 93 9.72 -8.62 2.02
CA LEU A 93 8.62 -8.04 2.82
C LEU A 93 8.90 -8.15 4.31
N ARG A 94 9.45 -9.28 4.75
CA ARG A 94 9.85 -9.47 6.15
C ARG A 94 10.95 -8.48 6.53
N SER A 95 11.98 -8.33 5.71
CA SER A 95 13.04 -7.35 5.91
C SER A 95 12.50 -5.93 5.95
N ALA A 96 11.65 -5.54 4.99
CA ALA A 96 11.01 -4.23 4.97
C ALA A 96 10.21 -3.98 6.26
N GLY A 97 9.44 -4.96 6.73
CA GLY A 97 8.69 -4.87 7.99
C GLY A 97 9.58 -4.64 9.21
N ILE A 98 10.71 -5.35 9.30
CA ILE A 98 11.68 -5.19 10.40
C ILE A 98 12.27 -3.77 10.42
N HIS A 99 12.54 -3.18 9.26
CA HIS A 99 13.09 -1.83 9.18
C HIS A 99 12.04 -0.74 9.37
N PHE A 100 10.79 -1.01 8.98
CA PHE A 100 9.69 -0.05 9.06
C PHE A 100 9.05 0.01 10.46
N ALA A 101 8.91 -1.11 11.13
CA ALA A 101 8.19 -1.19 12.41
C ALA A 101 8.78 -0.33 13.55
N PRO A 102 10.12 -0.29 13.78
CA PRO A 102 10.68 0.53 14.85
C PRO A 102 10.42 2.04 14.70
N PRO A 103 10.65 2.69 13.55
CA PRO A 103 10.36 4.11 13.40
C PRO A 103 8.86 4.42 13.53
N VAL A 104 7.98 3.55 13.05
CA VAL A 104 6.53 3.71 13.23
C VAL A 104 6.15 3.61 14.70
N ALA A 105 6.66 2.60 15.42
CA ALA A 105 6.43 2.45 16.85
C ALA A 105 6.94 3.66 17.64
N ALA A 106 8.08 4.25 17.28
CA ALA A 106 8.62 5.45 17.91
C ALA A 106 7.69 6.67 17.73
N VAL A 107 7.09 6.84 16.55
CA VAL A 107 6.10 7.91 16.30
C VAL A 107 4.88 7.75 17.22
N TYR A 108 4.29 6.55 17.28
CA TYR A 108 3.14 6.28 18.16
C TYR A 108 3.48 6.45 19.64
N PHE A 109 4.66 6.01 20.05
CA PHE A 109 5.15 6.23 21.42
C PHE A 109 5.28 7.71 21.75
N GLY A 110 5.80 8.52 20.83
CA GLY A 110 5.91 9.98 21.00
C GLY A 110 4.55 10.64 21.19
N VAL A 111 3.54 10.26 20.41
CA VAL A 111 2.16 10.74 20.56
C VAL A 111 1.58 10.37 21.92
N ALA A 112 1.74 9.12 22.35
CA ALA A 112 1.26 8.66 23.66
C ALA A 112 1.95 9.37 24.82
N ALA A 113 3.26 9.60 24.74
CA ALA A 113 4.03 10.34 25.74
C ALA A 113 3.57 11.81 25.85
N ALA A 114 3.32 12.46 24.71
CA ALA A 114 2.80 13.83 24.68
C ALA A 114 1.40 13.94 25.31
N ALA A 115 0.50 13.00 24.99
CA ALA A 115 -0.84 12.95 25.58
C ALA A 115 -0.80 12.78 27.10
N ARG A 116 0.08 11.91 27.60
CA ARG A 116 0.28 11.73 29.05
C ARG A 116 0.81 13.01 29.71
N GLY A 117 1.75 13.72 29.07
CA GLY A 117 2.26 14.99 29.58
C GLY A 117 1.17 16.06 29.67
N ALA A 118 0.34 16.18 28.65
CA ALA A 118 -0.77 17.14 28.64
C ALA A 118 -1.78 16.88 29.77
N THR A 119 -2.12 15.61 30.03
CA THR A 119 -3.06 15.23 31.11
C THR A 119 -2.45 15.45 32.53
N ALA A 120 -1.13 15.35 32.67
CA ALA A 120 -0.46 15.60 33.94
C ALA A 120 -0.47 17.10 34.33
N VAL A 121 -0.38 17.99 33.32
CA VAL A 121 -0.43 19.45 33.53
C VAL A 121 -1.86 19.95 33.80
N ALA A 122 -2.87 19.25 33.29
CA ALA A 122 -4.29 19.61 33.45
C ALA A 122 -4.92 19.16 34.78
N ARG A 123 -4.16 18.51 35.68
CA ARG A 123 -4.65 18.19 37.02
C ARG A 123 -4.53 19.43 37.91
N PRO A 124 -5.64 19.87 38.56
CA PRO A 124 -5.65 20.97 39.53
C PRO A 124 -4.86 20.63 40.79
#